data_fffa398231c8f9bc05bc3ae5e10350d0
#
_entry.id   fffa398231c8f9bc05bc3ae5e10350d0
#
_cell.length_a   1.000
_cell.length_b   1.000
_cell.length_c   1.000
_cell.angle_alpha   90.00
_cell.angle_beta   90.00
_cell.angle_gamma   90.00
#
_symmetry.space_group_name_H-M   'P 1'
#
loop_
_entity.id
_entity.type
_entity.pdbx_description
1 polymer ?
#
loop_
_entity_poly.entity_id
_entity_poly.type
_entity_poly.pdbx_seq_one_letter_code
_entity_poly.pdbx_strand_id
1 'polypeptide(L)'
;VRVNGAGVLVGLDNGDSTDYDQYKGTSRRLFSGKMLAVIGVADKTGEIKVTLTSKGLPDCVVTLDAVKAEYDSGTSSLENVGFAPTECGRTDEIPVRKIELYTDTFTLDKDNPEITVKYKALPVNSDYAEDIEFRVTNEKGITSNLAECEVTADSIKVKAKGDGSFWLRAMCKNGTERYHIISMLKFTAEGLGN
;
A
#
# COMPACT_ATOMS: atom_id res chain seq x y z
N VAL A 1 7.46 -15.12 -9.70
CA VAL A 1 8.29 -15.09 -10.90
C VAL A 1 9.73 -15.40 -10.53
N ARG A 2 10.35 -16.32 -11.26
CA ARG A 2 11.78 -16.67 -11.12
C ARG A 2 12.48 -16.49 -12.46
N VAL A 3 13.62 -15.79 -12.44
CA VAL A 3 14.45 -15.58 -13.64
C VAL A 3 15.80 -16.22 -13.40
N ASN A 4 16.27 -17.00 -14.35
CA ASN A 4 17.57 -17.66 -14.33
C ASN A 4 18.33 -17.41 -15.65
N GLY A 5 19.64 -17.68 -15.64
CA GLY A 5 20.49 -17.51 -16.81
C GLY A 5 21.00 -16.08 -16.99
N ALA A 6 20.91 -15.55 -18.21
CA ALA A 6 21.43 -14.24 -18.58
C ALA A 6 20.46 -13.07 -18.27
N GLY A 7 19.39 -13.32 -17.51
CA GLY A 7 18.40 -12.31 -17.15
C GLY A 7 18.31 -12.03 -15.66
N VAL A 8 17.71 -10.88 -15.33
CA VAL A 8 17.37 -10.47 -13.96
C VAL A 8 15.93 -9.98 -13.91
N LEU A 9 15.23 -10.28 -12.82
CA LEU A 9 13.91 -9.69 -12.56
C LEU A 9 14.10 -8.25 -12.08
N VAL A 10 13.62 -7.31 -12.87
CA VAL A 10 13.69 -5.87 -12.55
C VAL A 10 12.54 -5.47 -11.64
N GLY A 11 11.35 -5.97 -11.90
CA GLY A 11 10.18 -5.70 -11.07
C GLY A 11 8.91 -6.33 -11.62
N LEU A 12 7.86 -6.24 -10.80
CA LEU A 12 6.51 -6.72 -11.09
C LEU A 12 5.50 -5.61 -10.94
N ASP A 13 4.53 -5.52 -11.85
CA ASP A 13 3.40 -4.60 -11.77
C ASP A 13 2.12 -5.30 -12.22
N ASN A 14 0.98 -4.99 -11.60
CA ASN A 14 -0.31 -5.53 -11.97
C ASN A 14 -1.30 -4.46 -12.47
N GLY A 15 -0.90 -3.18 -12.44
CA GLY A 15 -1.74 -2.06 -12.86
C GLY A 15 -2.84 -1.67 -11.85
N ASP A 16 -2.88 -2.29 -10.67
CA ASP A 16 -3.80 -1.91 -9.59
C ASP A 16 -3.19 -0.78 -8.77
N SER A 17 -3.74 0.42 -8.89
CA SER A 17 -3.29 1.60 -8.15
C SER A 17 -3.51 1.51 -6.63
N THR A 18 -4.29 0.54 -6.17
CA THR A 18 -4.55 0.28 -4.75
C THR A 18 -3.70 -0.85 -4.18
N ASP A 19 -2.88 -1.50 -5.01
CA ASP A 19 -2.00 -2.56 -4.59
C ASP A 19 -0.74 -2.00 -3.90
N TYR A 20 -0.47 -2.46 -2.69
CA TYR A 20 0.67 -2.07 -1.87
C TYR A 20 1.83 -3.08 -1.90
N ASP A 21 1.72 -4.16 -2.71
CA ASP A 21 2.82 -5.11 -2.89
C ASP A 21 4.05 -4.40 -3.50
N GLN A 22 5.24 -4.82 -3.09
CA GLN A 22 6.48 -4.20 -3.56
C GLN A 22 6.74 -4.52 -5.04
N TYR A 23 7.05 -3.51 -5.84
CA TYR A 23 7.42 -3.69 -7.26
C TYR A 23 8.68 -4.53 -7.46
N LYS A 24 9.62 -4.50 -6.50
CA LYS A 24 10.88 -5.26 -6.51
C LYS A 24 10.76 -6.68 -5.95
N GLY A 25 9.55 -7.09 -5.54
CA GLY A 25 9.29 -8.45 -5.06
C GLY A 25 9.38 -9.50 -6.18
N THR A 26 9.44 -10.76 -5.78
CA THR A 26 9.40 -11.91 -6.72
C THR A 26 8.00 -12.47 -6.89
N SER A 27 7.01 -11.96 -6.16
CA SER A 27 5.61 -12.33 -6.28
C SER A 27 4.71 -11.11 -6.19
N ARG A 28 3.57 -11.16 -6.88
CA ARG A 28 2.56 -10.11 -6.88
C ARG A 28 1.21 -10.71 -7.21
N ARG A 29 0.14 -10.14 -6.67
CA ARG A 29 -1.24 -10.52 -7.01
C ARG A 29 -1.54 -10.17 -8.46
N LEU A 30 -2.32 -11.02 -9.13
CA LEU A 30 -2.87 -10.69 -10.44
C LEU A 30 -4.02 -9.69 -10.27
N PHE A 31 -4.06 -8.68 -11.13
CA PHE A 31 -5.20 -7.79 -11.27
C PHE A 31 -5.93 -8.08 -12.58
N SER A 32 -7.21 -8.44 -12.50
CA SER A 32 -7.99 -8.93 -13.66
C SER A 32 -7.29 -10.06 -14.44
N GLY A 33 -6.61 -10.96 -13.72
CA GLY A 33 -5.88 -12.08 -14.31
C GLY A 33 -4.57 -11.70 -15.00
N LYS A 34 -4.07 -10.47 -14.84
CA LYS A 34 -2.88 -9.95 -15.53
C LYS A 34 -1.81 -9.46 -14.54
N MET A 35 -0.58 -9.55 -14.98
CA MET A 35 0.60 -9.01 -14.32
C MET A 35 1.66 -8.72 -15.36
N LEU A 36 2.41 -7.65 -15.21
CA LEU A 36 3.60 -7.32 -15.97
C LEU A 36 4.84 -7.76 -15.17
N ALA A 37 5.72 -8.53 -15.79
CA ALA A 37 7.05 -8.81 -15.26
C ALA A 37 8.08 -8.12 -16.16
N VAL A 38 8.88 -7.23 -15.58
CA VAL A 38 9.96 -6.54 -16.29
C VAL A 38 11.23 -7.34 -16.09
N ILE A 39 11.78 -7.86 -17.19
CA ILE A 39 13.01 -8.67 -17.21
C ILE A 39 14.10 -7.83 -17.87
N GLY A 40 15.21 -7.65 -17.16
CA GLY A 40 16.43 -7.06 -17.71
C GLY A 40 17.42 -8.13 -18.17
N VAL A 41 18.31 -7.74 -19.07
CA VAL A 41 19.46 -8.57 -19.44
C VAL A 41 20.57 -8.31 -18.42
N ALA A 42 21.21 -9.38 -17.93
CA ALA A 42 22.42 -9.27 -17.13
C ALA A 42 23.64 -8.98 -18.06
N ASP A 43 24.81 -8.65 -17.47
CA ASP A 43 26.04 -8.36 -18.24
C ASP A 43 26.66 -9.60 -18.90
N LYS A 44 25.81 -10.46 -19.46
CA LYS A 44 26.23 -11.68 -20.19
C LYS A 44 25.21 -12.08 -21.21
N THR A 45 25.69 -12.68 -22.28
CA THR A 45 24.83 -13.33 -23.31
C THR A 45 24.43 -14.74 -22.86
N GLY A 46 23.38 -15.26 -23.47
CA GLY A 46 22.89 -16.63 -23.27
C GLY A 46 21.41 -16.70 -22.95
N GLU A 47 20.97 -17.89 -22.57
CA GLU A 47 19.57 -18.16 -22.27
C GLU A 47 19.09 -17.39 -21.02
N ILE A 48 17.89 -16.82 -21.11
CA ILE A 48 17.10 -16.27 -20.02
C ILE A 48 15.89 -17.17 -19.85
N LYS A 49 15.78 -17.86 -18.72
CA LYS A 49 14.63 -18.70 -18.39
C LYS A 49 13.77 -18.03 -17.34
N VAL A 50 12.54 -17.68 -17.73
CA VAL A 50 11.53 -17.08 -16.84
C VAL A 50 10.51 -18.15 -16.48
N THR A 51 10.36 -18.45 -15.21
CA THR A 51 9.36 -19.38 -14.68
C THR A 51 8.32 -18.63 -13.89
N LEU A 52 7.06 -18.80 -14.26
CA LEU A 52 5.90 -18.23 -13.57
C LEU A 52 5.14 -19.36 -12.89
N THR A 53 4.88 -19.19 -11.60
CA THR A 53 4.13 -20.15 -10.79
C THR A 53 2.97 -19.45 -10.10
N SER A 54 1.83 -20.14 -10.01
CA SER A 54 0.67 -19.65 -9.26
C SER A 54 -0.08 -20.84 -8.64
N LYS A 55 -0.62 -20.64 -7.46
CA LYS A 55 -1.38 -21.70 -6.77
C LYS A 55 -2.56 -22.17 -7.63
N GLY A 56 -2.61 -23.45 -7.89
CA GLY A 56 -3.70 -24.08 -8.64
C GLY A 56 -3.60 -23.96 -10.17
N LEU A 57 -2.51 -23.41 -10.69
CA LEU A 57 -2.22 -23.34 -12.12
C LEU A 57 -0.93 -24.11 -12.44
N PRO A 58 -0.81 -24.69 -13.65
CA PRO A 58 0.46 -25.25 -14.08
C PRO A 58 1.52 -24.16 -14.23
N ASP A 59 2.77 -24.53 -14.01
CA ASP A 59 3.90 -23.63 -14.22
C ASP A 59 4.00 -23.24 -15.70
N CYS A 60 4.27 -21.96 -15.95
CA CYS A 60 4.57 -21.46 -17.29
C CYS A 60 6.05 -21.10 -17.36
N VAL A 61 6.73 -21.58 -18.40
CA VAL A 61 8.14 -21.29 -18.65
C VAL A 61 8.28 -20.57 -19.99
N VAL A 62 8.97 -19.42 -19.95
CA VAL A 62 9.32 -18.65 -21.15
C VAL A 62 10.84 -18.62 -21.25
N THR A 63 11.37 -18.92 -22.42
CA THR A 63 12.81 -18.87 -22.73
C THR A 63 13.07 -17.78 -23.75
N LEU A 64 14.06 -16.93 -23.46
CA LEU A 64 14.53 -15.84 -24.32
C LEU A 64 16.05 -15.95 -24.44
N ASP A 65 16.63 -15.37 -25.49
CA ASP A 65 18.07 -15.33 -25.68
C ASP A 65 18.59 -13.89 -25.57
N ALA A 66 19.53 -13.68 -24.67
CA ALA A 66 20.30 -12.45 -24.60
C ALA A 66 21.46 -12.53 -25.59
N VAL A 67 21.48 -11.64 -26.56
CA VAL A 67 22.51 -11.57 -27.61
C VAL A 67 23.30 -10.26 -27.47
N LYS A 68 24.54 -10.27 -27.93
CA LYS A 68 25.34 -9.05 -27.98
C LYS A 68 24.75 -8.09 -29.02
N ALA A 69 24.51 -6.85 -28.62
CA ALA A 69 24.09 -5.82 -29.55
C ALA A 69 25.23 -5.48 -30.53
N GLU A 70 24.91 -5.30 -31.81
CA GLU A 70 25.86 -4.92 -32.85
C GLU A 70 26.12 -3.39 -32.86
N TYR A 71 25.23 -2.63 -32.22
CA TYR A 71 25.31 -1.17 -32.15
C TYR A 71 24.82 -0.68 -30.79
N ASP A 72 25.29 0.50 -30.41
CA ASP A 72 24.80 1.17 -29.21
C ASP A 72 23.38 1.70 -29.47
N SER A 73 22.43 1.25 -28.67
CA SER A 73 21.02 1.65 -28.77
C SER A 73 20.73 3.10 -28.30
N GLY A 74 21.76 3.82 -27.91
CA GLY A 74 21.62 5.19 -27.37
C GLY A 74 21.09 5.23 -25.95
N THR A 75 20.96 4.09 -25.27
CA THR A 75 20.68 4.07 -23.84
C THR A 75 21.97 4.28 -23.07
N SER A 76 21.95 5.15 -22.06
CA SER A 76 23.08 5.34 -21.17
C SER A 76 23.38 4.04 -20.40
N SER A 77 24.67 3.73 -20.25
CA SER A 77 25.12 2.66 -19.35
C SER A 77 24.66 2.96 -17.92
N LEU A 78 24.09 1.96 -17.24
CA LEU A 78 23.75 2.07 -15.82
C LEU A 78 24.93 2.40 -14.92
N GLU A 79 26.15 2.11 -15.36
CA GLU A 79 27.39 2.45 -14.66
C GLU A 79 27.61 3.96 -14.55
N ASN A 80 27.03 4.76 -15.45
CA ASN A 80 27.17 6.20 -15.48
C ASN A 80 25.95 6.94 -14.91
N VAL A 81 24.89 6.23 -14.56
CA VAL A 81 23.78 6.81 -13.82
C VAL A 81 24.14 6.73 -12.34
N GLY A 82 24.87 7.74 -11.86
CA GLY A 82 24.86 8.02 -10.44
C GLY A 82 23.39 8.24 -10.06
N PHE A 83 22.78 7.22 -9.45
CA PHE A 83 21.58 7.47 -8.70
C PHE A 83 21.98 8.48 -7.63
N ALA A 84 21.61 9.75 -7.84
CA ALA A 84 21.58 10.67 -6.73
C ALA A 84 20.76 9.95 -5.64
N PRO A 85 21.32 9.76 -4.44
CA PRO A 85 20.50 9.28 -3.34
C PRO A 85 19.29 10.20 -3.34
N THR A 86 18.11 9.61 -3.53
CA THR A 86 16.89 10.36 -3.32
C THR A 86 17.03 10.90 -1.91
N GLU A 87 17.04 12.20 -1.74
CA GLU A 87 17.06 12.86 -0.42
C GLU A 87 15.79 12.51 0.40
N CYS A 88 15.00 11.60 -0.09
CA CYS A 88 13.75 11.12 0.44
C CYS A 88 14.00 9.91 1.32
N GLY A 89 14.29 10.16 2.57
CA GLY A 89 14.19 9.16 3.62
C GLY A 89 15.29 8.09 3.61
N ARG A 90 15.30 7.31 4.64
CA ARG A 90 16.17 6.14 4.79
C ARG A 90 15.66 5.06 3.85
N THR A 91 16.53 4.46 3.06
CA THR A 91 16.20 3.42 2.07
C THR A 91 15.76 2.09 2.71
N ASP A 92 16.00 1.93 4.01
CA ASP A 92 15.66 0.77 4.83
C ASP A 92 14.32 0.88 5.55
N GLU A 93 13.68 2.06 5.54
CA GLU A 93 12.38 2.27 6.17
C GLU A 93 11.24 1.68 5.33
N ILE A 94 10.29 1.06 6.03
CA ILE A 94 9.07 0.48 5.44
C ILE A 94 7.89 1.39 5.82
N PRO A 95 7.50 2.35 4.95
CA PRO A 95 6.40 3.26 5.25
C PRO A 95 5.05 2.55 5.21
N VAL A 96 4.08 3.10 5.94
CA VAL A 96 2.67 2.73 5.79
C VAL A 96 2.22 3.10 4.38
N ARG A 97 1.58 2.14 3.69
CA ARG A 97 1.05 2.33 2.32
C ARG A 97 -0.47 2.35 2.29
N LYS A 98 -1.11 1.75 3.30
CA LYS A 98 -2.56 1.71 3.44
C LYS A 98 -2.95 1.60 4.91
N ILE A 99 -4.03 2.25 5.29
CA ILE A 99 -4.69 2.07 6.58
C ILE A 99 -6.08 1.52 6.30
N GLU A 100 -6.37 0.32 6.79
CA GLU A 100 -7.68 -0.28 6.70
C GLU A 100 -8.43 -0.07 8.01
N LEU A 101 -9.69 0.34 7.92
CA LEU A 101 -10.59 0.55 9.05
C LEU A 101 -11.75 -0.45 8.93
N TYR A 102 -12.10 -1.13 10.02
CA TYR A 102 -13.11 -2.19 10.05
C TYR A 102 -14.11 -1.96 11.16
N THR A 103 -15.38 -2.05 10.84
CA THR A 103 -16.48 -2.05 11.79
C THR A 103 -17.66 -2.81 11.24
N ASP A 104 -18.50 -3.35 12.11
CA ASP A 104 -19.71 -4.10 11.73
C ASP A 104 -20.93 -3.18 11.53
N THR A 105 -20.89 -1.94 12.03
CA THR A 105 -21.98 -0.97 11.88
C THR A 105 -21.44 0.45 11.67
N PHE A 106 -22.23 1.27 11.00
CA PHE A 106 -21.91 2.65 10.64
C PHE A 106 -22.92 3.66 11.21
N THR A 107 -23.92 3.17 11.94
CA THR A 107 -24.96 3.97 12.58
C THR A 107 -24.83 3.87 14.09
N LEU A 108 -25.00 5.02 14.78
CA LEU A 108 -25.03 5.14 16.22
C LEU A 108 -26.35 5.78 16.61
N ASP A 109 -26.91 5.38 17.74
CA ASP A 109 -28.13 5.91 18.29
C ASP A 109 -28.03 6.02 19.83
N LYS A 110 -29.12 6.42 20.47
CA LYS A 110 -29.16 6.58 21.94
C LYS A 110 -28.98 5.24 22.68
N ASP A 111 -29.35 4.11 22.05
CA ASP A 111 -29.25 2.78 22.66
C ASP A 111 -27.85 2.18 22.41
N ASN A 112 -27.18 2.59 21.32
CA ASN A 112 -25.83 2.18 20.92
C ASN A 112 -24.99 3.43 20.55
N PRO A 113 -24.64 4.30 21.50
CA PRO A 113 -23.95 5.55 21.22
C PRO A 113 -22.44 5.39 20.98
N GLU A 114 -21.92 4.19 21.18
CA GLU A 114 -20.50 3.88 21.05
C GLU A 114 -20.28 2.67 20.13
N ILE A 115 -19.20 2.72 19.36
CA ILE A 115 -18.78 1.66 18.45
C ILE A 115 -17.28 1.45 18.52
N THR A 116 -16.85 0.22 18.28
CA THR A 116 -15.43 -0.12 18.19
C THR A 116 -15.04 -0.28 16.71
N VAL A 117 -14.01 0.45 16.30
CA VAL A 117 -13.41 0.36 14.98
C VAL A 117 -12.04 -0.29 15.12
N LYS A 118 -11.81 -1.39 14.42
CA LYS A 118 -10.48 -2.01 14.29
C LYS A 118 -9.74 -1.39 13.13
N TYR A 119 -8.43 -1.38 13.21
CA TYR A 119 -7.60 -0.88 12.12
C TYR A 119 -6.41 -1.79 11.83
N LYS A 120 -5.85 -1.65 10.64
CA LYS A 120 -4.65 -2.35 10.23
C LYS A 120 -3.80 -1.46 9.35
N ALA A 121 -2.54 -1.26 9.73
CA ALA A 121 -1.54 -0.66 8.87
C ALA A 121 -0.96 -1.71 7.92
N LEU A 122 -0.71 -1.31 6.69
CA LEU A 122 -0.13 -2.18 5.68
C LEU A 122 1.04 -1.46 4.97
N PRO A 123 2.14 -2.16 4.69
CA PRO A 123 2.42 -3.55 5.11
C PRO A 123 2.51 -3.71 6.63
N VAL A 124 2.23 -4.92 7.16
CA VAL A 124 2.16 -5.17 8.61
C VAL A 124 3.48 -4.96 9.37
N ASN A 125 4.59 -4.95 8.64
CA ASN A 125 5.93 -4.67 9.15
C ASN A 125 6.36 -3.22 8.92
N SER A 126 5.39 -2.31 8.78
CA SER A 126 5.68 -0.88 8.63
C SER A 126 6.32 -0.30 9.89
N ASP A 127 7.34 0.53 9.71
CA ASP A 127 8.05 1.21 10.80
C ASP A 127 7.23 2.33 11.46
N TYR A 128 6.15 2.77 10.80
CA TYR A 128 5.30 3.89 11.23
C TYR A 128 3.87 3.49 11.59
N ALA A 129 3.63 2.20 11.85
CA ALA A 129 2.28 1.73 12.20
C ALA A 129 1.76 2.34 13.51
N GLU A 130 2.66 2.67 14.45
CA GLU A 130 2.33 3.31 15.74
C GLU A 130 2.13 4.82 15.63
N ASP A 131 2.54 5.44 14.50
CA ASP A 131 2.43 6.89 14.27
C ASP A 131 1.08 7.29 13.63
N ILE A 132 0.11 6.40 13.62
CA ILE A 132 -1.21 6.68 13.05
C ILE A 132 -2.02 7.55 14.00
N GLU A 133 -2.36 8.75 13.54
CA GLU A 133 -3.24 9.68 14.26
C GLU A 133 -4.70 9.42 13.89
N PHE A 134 -5.59 9.39 14.90
CA PHE A 134 -7.02 9.24 14.70
C PHE A 134 -7.76 10.50 15.15
N ARG A 135 -8.72 10.95 14.36
CA ARG A 135 -9.56 12.11 14.68
C ARG A 135 -10.98 11.95 14.14
N VAL A 136 -11.95 12.52 14.86
CA VAL A 136 -13.30 12.72 14.33
C VAL A 136 -13.32 14.01 13.51
N THR A 137 -13.80 13.92 12.27
CA THR A 137 -13.81 15.03 11.32
C THR A 137 -15.14 15.09 10.56
N ASN A 138 -15.37 16.14 9.80
CA ASN A 138 -16.34 16.18 8.72
C ASN A 138 -15.75 15.56 7.43
N GLU A 139 -16.52 15.53 6.34
CA GLU A 139 -16.08 14.99 5.04
C GLU A 139 -14.82 15.67 4.44
N LYS A 140 -14.56 16.92 4.83
CA LYS A 140 -13.39 17.71 4.39
C LYS A 140 -12.17 17.55 5.30
N GLY A 141 -12.25 16.67 6.30
CA GLY A 141 -11.16 16.43 7.24
C GLY A 141 -11.01 17.50 8.33
N ILE A 142 -11.99 18.41 8.48
CA ILE A 142 -12.02 19.41 9.55
C ILE A 142 -12.60 18.75 10.80
N THR A 143 -11.99 18.98 11.96
CA THR A 143 -12.43 18.42 13.25
C THR A 143 -13.92 18.67 13.47
N SER A 144 -14.65 17.63 13.88
CA SER A 144 -16.07 17.65 14.22
C SER A 144 -16.28 17.34 15.69
N ASN A 145 -17.25 18.02 16.32
CA ASN A 145 -17.64 17.79 17.70
C ASN A 145 -18.82 16.81 17.83
N LEU A 146 -19.31 16.24 16.72
CA LEU A 146 -20.43 15.30 16.73
C LEU A 146 -20.09 13.95 17.36
N ALA A 147 -18.81 13.65 17.51
CA ALA A 147 -18.33 12.47 18.22
C ALA A 147 -16.94 12.71 18.79
N GLU A 148 -16.51 11.81 19.63
CA GLU A 148 -15.12 11.71 20.11
C GLU A 148 -14.57 10.31 19.79
N CYS A 149 -13.25 10.19 19.73
CA CYS A 149 -12.59 8.90 19.59
C CYS A 149 -11.49 8.73 20.63
N GLU A 150 -11.39 7.50 21.14
CA GLU A 150 -10.35 7.06 22.07
C GLU A 150 -9.60 5.89 21.44
N VAL A 151 -8.27 6.02 21.38
CA VAL A 151 -7.40 4.97 20.83
C VAL A 151 -7.04 4.00 21.94
N THR A 152 -7.28 2.72 21.69
CA THR A 152 -6.84 1.61 22.55
C THR A 152 -5.69 0.87 21.87
N ALA A 153 -5.18 -0.20 22.49
CA ALA A 153 -4.01 -0.91 21.96
C ALA A 153 -4.19 -1.47 20.53
N ASP A 154 -5.43 -1.86 20.16
CA ASP A 154 -5.73 -2.56 18.91
C ASP A 154 -6.98 -2.04 18.18
N SER A 155 -7.60 -1.00 18.72
CA SER A 155 -8.86 -0.49 18.20
C SER A 155 -9.10 0.97 18.58
N ILE A 156 -10.12 1.55 18.00
CA ILE A 156 -10.58 2.91 18.30
C ILE A 156 -12.03 2.83 18.75
N LYS A 157 -12.32 3.33 19.93
CA LYS A 157 -13.68 3.57 20.39
C LYS A 157 -14.16 4.91 19.86
N VAL A 158 -15.30 4.92 19.20
CA VAL A 158 -15.94 6.13 18.68
C VAL A 158 -17.28 6.29 19.37
N LYS A 159 -17.47 7.43 20.05
CA LYS A 159 -18.68 7.75 20.79
C LYS A 159 -19.35 8.99 20.21
N ALA A 160 -20.58 8.83 19.76
CA ALA A 160 -21.39 9.93 19.27
C ALA A 160 -21.82 10.87 20.40
N LYS A 161 -21.87 12.18 20.13
CA LYS A 161 -22.26 13.25 21.05
C LYS A 161 -23.45 14.07 20.56
N GLY A 162 -23.80 13.93 19.29
CA GLY A 162 -24.94 14.64 18.67
C GLY A 162 -25.29 14.01 17.34
N ASP A 163 -26.48 14.37 16.84
CA ASP A 163 -27.02 13.86 15.59
C ASP A 163 -26.29 14.42 14.38
N GLY A 164 -26.10 13.59 13.35
CA GLY A 164 -25.50 13.99 12.09
C GLY A 164 -24.46 12.99 11.57
N SER A 165 -23.83 13.36 10.44
CA SER A 165 -22.77 12.56 9.84
C SER A 165 -21.39 13.08 10.23
N PHE A 166 -20.52 12.17 10.59
CA PHE A 166 -19.10 12.44 10.87
C PHE A 166 -18.22 11.34 10.32
N TRP A 167 -16.92 11.54 10.32
CA TRP A 167 -15.92 10.59 9.83
C TRP A 167 -14.86 10.32 10.89
N LEU A 168 -14.51 9.06 11.08
CA LEU A 168 -13.25 8.70 11.72
C LEU A 168 -12.15 8.80 10.67
N ARG A 169 -11.21 9.71 10.86
CA ARG A 169 -10.05 9.89 10.00
C ARG A 169 -8.81 9.31 10.66
N ALA A 170 -8.17 8.36 9.97
CA ALA A 170 -6.86 7.84 10.30
C ALA A 170 -5.83 8.46 9.37
N MET A 171 -4.69 8.90 9.89
CA MET A 171 -3.62 9.52 9.10
C MET A 171 -2.25 9.08 9.62
N CYS A 172 -1.38 8.65 8.71
CA CYS A 172 0.03 8.41 8.97
C CYS A 172 0.88 9.37 8.14
N LYS A 173 1.83 10.06 8.78
CA LYS A 173 2.76 10.98 8.13
C LYS A 173 4.01 10.30 7.60
N ASN A 174 4.25 9.02 7.97
CA ASN A 174 5.45 8.29 7.59
C ASN A 174 6.76 9.07 7.90
N GLY A 175 6.89 9.53 9.13
CA GLY A 175 8.04 10.34 9.53
C GLY A 175 8.07 11.68 8.78
N THR A 176 9.08 11.89 7.94
CA THR A 176 9.28 13.11 7.15
C THR A 176 8.84 12.97 5.68
N GLU A 177 8.17 11.87 5.34
CA GLU A 177 7.67 11.64 3.99
C GLU A 177 6.75 12.77 3.51
N ARG A 178 6.85 13.10 2.22
CA ARG A 178 6.05 14.17 1.60
C ARG A 178 4.57 13.81 1.53
N TYR A 179 4.24 12.52 1.42
CA TYR A 179 2.89 12.04 1.22
C TYR A 179 2.35 11.36 2.46
N HIS A 180 1.22 11.86 2.95
CA HIS A 180 0.51 11.27 4.07
C HIS A 180 -0.47 10.21 3.59
N ILE A 181 -0.56 9.10 4.29
CA ILE A 181 -1.58 8.07 4.06
C ILE A 181 -2.80 8.42 4.90
N ILE A 182 -3.94 8.54 4.25
CA ILE A 182 -5.21 8.92 4.91
C ILE A 182 -6.26 7.86 4.58
N SER A 183 -6.99 7.44 5.61
CA SER A 183 -8.20 6.63 5.48
C SER A 183 -9.33 7.30 6.25
N MET A 184 -10.56 7.24 5.72
CA MET A 184 -11.73 7.85 6.34
C MET A 184 -12.91 6.88 6.31
N LEU A 185 -13.61 6.76 7.44
CA LEU A 185 -14.79 5.93 7.59
C LEU A 185 -15.97 6.80 8.04
N LYS A 186 -17.06 6.79 7.27
CA LYS A 186 -18.25 7.59 7.56
C LYS A 186 -19.15 6.90 8.57
N PHE A 187 -19.69 7.68 9.50
CA PHE A 187 -20.71 7.30 10.45
C PHE A 187 -21.91 8.26 10.40
N THR A 188 -23.05 7.77 10.83
CA THR A 188 -24.24 8.59 11.05
C THR A 188 -24.75 8.34 12.47
N ALA A 189 -25.05 9.41 13.20
CA ALA A 189 -25.65 9.34 14.52
C ALA A 189 -27.05 9.97 14.49
N GLU A 190 -28.03 9.31 15.13
CA GLU A 190 -29.43 9.71 15.14
C GLU A 190 -30.07 9.50 16.50
N GLY A 191 -30.95 10.44 16.91
CA GLY A 191 -31.75 10.31 18.12
C GLY A 191 -30.99 10.49 19.43
N LEU A 192 -29.79 11.07 19.40
CA LEU A 192 -29.02 11.41 20.61
C LEU A 192 -29.50 12.71 21.25
N GLY A 193 -30.19 13.56 20.49
CA GLY A 193 -30.55 14.90 20.89
C GLY A 193 -29.36 15.88 20.79
N ASN A 194 -29.66 17.12 20.52
CA ASN A 194 -28.68 18.22 20.57
C ASN A 194 -28.53 18.73 22.00
#